data_7a3007dd37bd921774e8fc12bf849dd8
#
_entry.id   7a3007dd37bd921774e8fc12bf849dd8
#
_cell.length_a   1.000
_cell.length_b   1.000
_cell.length_c   1.000
_cell.angle_alpha   90.00
_cell.angle_beta   90.00
_cell.angle_gamma   90.00
#
_symmetry.space_group_name_H-M   'P 1'
#
loop_
_entity.id
_entity.type
_entity.pdbx_description
1 polymer ?
#
loop_
_entity_poly.entity_id
_entity_poly.type
_entity_poly.pdbx_seq_one_letter_code
_entity_poly.pdbx_strand_id
1 'polypeptide(L)'
;MADPQSRKTIYLASPYGFSEQQRELLLPRLVEALEGLGLEVWEPFARNNQVDRTEPDWAWRIGQADFEDVREADAIFAVVNGVPPDEGVTVELGMAVALGKPTFLFRDDFRRATDSEHYPLNLMLFTGLPREGWRDWYYESVQELADPKKALARWVGEREQTSG
;
A
#
# COMPACT_ATOMS: atom_id res chain seq x y z
N MET A 1 22.47 13.75 8.68
CA MET A 1 21.12 13.29 9.14
C MET A 1 20.10 13.94 8.24
N ALA A 2 19.31 13.15 7.52
CA ALA A 2 18.22 13.71 6.75
C ALA A 2 17.17 14.33 7.71
N ASP A 3 16.65 15.48 7.33
CA ASP A 3 15.61 16.19 8.07
C ASP A 3 14.39 15.26 8.23
N PRO A 4 13.84 15.06 9.45
CA PRO A 4 12.64 14.24 9.65
C PRO A 4 11.41 14.71 8.84
N GLN A 5 11.40 15.95 8.34
CA GLN A 5 10.33 16.52 7.52
C GLN A 5 10.41 16.16 6.03
N SER A 6 11.36 15.35 5.57
CA SER A 6 11.58 15.05 4.15
C SER A 6 11.23 13.62 3.71
N ARG A 7 10.79 12.74 4.63
CA ARG A 7 10.41 11.37 4.25
C ARG A 7 9.09 11.37 3.49
N LYS A 8 9.05 10.59 2.40
CA LYS A 8 7.78 10.31 1.72
C LYS A 8 6.93 9.38 2.58
N THR A 9 5.65 9.67 2.66
CA THR A 9 4.67 8.83 3.36
C THR A 9 4.04 7.82 2.39
N ILE A 10 3.82 6.60 2.87
CA ILE A 10 3.13 5.56 2.10
C ILE A 10 2.06 4.89 2.97
N TYR A 11 0.81 4.92 2.49
CA TYR A 11 -0.29 4.20 3.13
C TYR A 11 -0.19 2.73 2.78
N LEU A 12 -0.11 1.87 3.79
CA LEU A 12 -0.06 0.42 3.63
C LEU A 12 -1.45 -0.18 3.75
N ALA A 13 -2.15 -0.29 2.63
CA ALA A 13 -3.44 -0.97 2.55
C ALA A 13 -3.24 -2.49 2.61
N SER A 14 -3.67 -3.13 3.71
CA SER A 14 -3.41 -4.55 3.93
C SER A 14 -4.45 -5.19 4.83
N PRO A 15 -4.94 -6.41 4.53
CA PRO A 15 -5.83 -7.17 5.42
C PRO A 15 -5.08 -7.84 6.59
N TYR A 16 -3.76 -7.73 6.65
CA TYR A 16 -2.93 -8.49 7.60
C TYR A 16 -3.15 -8.11 9.07
N GLY A 17 -3.69 -6.92 9.34
CA GLY A 17 -4.05 -6.49 10.68
C GLY A 17 -5.20 -7.30 11.32
N PHE A 18 -6.07 -7.93 10.52
CA PHE A 18 -7.24 -8.64 11.01
C PHE A 18 -6.95 -10.08 11.49
N SER A 19 -5.85 -10.69 11.11
CA SER A 19 -5.42 -12.03 11.52
C SER A 19 -4.21 -11.93 12.45
N GLU A 20 -4.29 -12.55 13.62
CA GLU A 20 -3.19 -12.56 14.58
C GLU A 20 -1.87 -13.02 13.96
N GLN A 21 -1.88 -14.17 13.26
CA GLN A 21 -0.68 -14.70 12.60
C GLN A 21 -0.15 -13.78 11.48
N GLN A 22 -1.04 -13.19 10.70
CA GLN A 22 -0.61 -12.28 9.63
C GLN A 22 -0.05 -10.98 10.22
N ARG A 23 -0.68 -10.45 11.27
CA ARG A 23 -0.24 -9.26 11.97
C ARG A 23 1.11 -9.45 12.67
N GLU A 24 1.38 -10.63 13.20
CA GLU A 24 2.64 -10.93 13.89
C GLU A 24 3.78 -11.33 12.96
N LEU A 25 3.49 -12.01 11.84
CA LEU A 25 4.49 -12.64 11.00
C LEU A 25 4.68 -11.95 9.64
N LEU A 26 3.61 -11.45 9.03
CA LEU A 26 3.65 -10.93 7.66
C LEU A 26 3.70 -9.40 7.63
N LEU A 27 2.86 -8.75 8.42
CA LEU A 27 2.77 -7.29 8.45
C LEU A 27 4.11 -6.62 8.80
N PRO A 28 4.85 -7.04 9.85
CA PRO A 28 6.13 -6.43 10.20
C PRO A 28 7.16 -6.54 9.07
N ARG A 29 7.18 -7.62 8.32
CA ARG A 29 8.11 -7.81 7.19
C ARG A 29 7.88 -6.80 6.06
N LEU A 30 6.62 -6.47 5.78
CA LEU A 30 6.29 -5.43 4.79
C LEU A 30 6.65 -4.03 5.31
N VAL A 31 6.30 -3.74 6.57
CA VAL A 31 6.63 -2.45 7.21
C VAL A 31 8.14 -2.24 7.21
N GLU A 32 8.92 -3.20 7.72
CA GLU A 32 10.39 -3.14 7.76
C GLU A 32 11.00 -2.94 6.36
N ALA A 33 10.47 -3.64 5.35
CA ALA A 33 10.98 -3.51 3.98
C ALA A 33 10.70 -2.11 3.38
N LEU A 34 9.52 -1.54 3.63
CA LEU A 34 9.16 -0.20 3.18
C LEU A 34 9.94 0.88 3.94
N GLU A 35 10.06 0.76 5.26
CA GLU A 35 10.88 1.67 6.10
C GLU A 35 12.35 1.60 5.73
N GLY A 36 12.85 0.42 5.36
CA GLY A 36 14.22 0.21 4.88
C GLY A 36 14.55 0.98 3.60
N LEU A 37 13.54 1.37 2.83
CA LEU A 37 13.67 2.27 1.68
C LEU A 37 13.67 3.77 2.07
N GLY A 38 13.53 4.09 3.35
CA GLY A 38 13.45 5.47 3.84
C GLY A 38 12.04 6.06 3.85
N LEU A 39 11.01 5.25 3.69
CA LEU A 39 9.61 5.68 3.74
C LEU A 39 9.10 5.81 5.18
N GLU A 40 8.13 6.68 5.39
CA GLU A 40 7.27 6.69 6.57
C GLU A 40 6.02 5.87 6.25
N VAL A 41 5.85 4.73 6.91
CA VAL A 41 4.75 3.80 6.65
C VAL A 41 3.56 4.13 7.53
N TRP A 42 2.42 4.42 6.90
CA TRP A 42 1.14 4.61 7.57
C TRP A 42 0.32 3.32 7.48
N GLU A 43 0.39 2.51 8.54
CA GLU A 43 -0.29 1.24 8.66
C GLU A 43 -1.55 1.43 9.51
N PRO A 44 -2.77 1.23 8.95
CA PRO A 44 -4.03 1.61 9.59
C PRO A 44 -4.28 0.94 10.94
N PHE A 45 -3.92 -0.35 11.08
CA PHE A 45 -4.18 -1.08 12.33
C PHE A 45 -3.37 -0.49 13.50
N ALA A 46 -2.11 -0.14 13.27
CA ALA A 46 -1.28 0.50 14.29
C ALA A 46 -1.68 1.96 14.54
N ARG A 47 -2.09 2.69 13.48
CA ARG A 47 -2.40 4.13 13.57
C ARG A 47 -3.80 4.40 14.11
N ASN A 48 -4.81 3.72 13.58
CA ASN A 48 -6.21 4.13 13.70
C ASN A 48 -7.06 3.17 14.53
N ASN A 49 -6.65 1.92 14.67
CA ASN A 49 -7.41 0.91 15.43
C ASN A 49 -7.18 0.93 16.95
N GLN A 50 -6.40 1.89 17.45
CA GLN A 50 -6.12 2.09 18.89
C GLN A 50 -7.18 3.02 19.52
N VAL A 51 -8.46 2.70 19.31
CA VAL A 51 -9.59 3.48 19.82
C VAL A 51 -10.33 2.75 20.95
N ASP A 52 -11.01 3.49 21.81
CA ASP A 52 -11.90 2.92 22.79
C ASP A 52 -13.17 2.41 22.09
N ARG A 53 -13.30 1.08 22.00
CA ARG A 53 -14.43 0.41 21.36
C ARG A 53 -15.73 0.44 22.17
N THR A 54 -15.72 1.04 23.36
CA THR A 54 -16.94 1.30 24.13
C THR A 54 -17.65 2.58 23.67
N GLU A 55 -16.96 3.46 22.94
CA GLU A 55 -17.56 4.64 22.34
C GLU A 55 -18.49 4.27 21.18
N PRO A 56 -19.71 4.87 21.10
CA PRO A 56 -20.73 4.43 20.14
C PRO A 56 -20.32 4.59 18.66
N ASP A 57 -19.43 5.50 18.35
CA ASP A 57 -19.01 5.88 16.99
C ASP A 57 -17.61 5.37 16.62
N TRP A 58 -17.02 4.48 17.41
CA TRP A 58 -15.62 4.05 17.22
C TRP A 58 -15.35 3.52 15.81
N ALA A 59 -16.25 2.72 15.24
CA ALA A 59 -16.08 2.14 13.92
C ALA A 59 -16.11 3.19 12.81
N TRP A 60 -17.02 4.17 12.91
CA TRP A 60 -17.08 5.29 11.98
C TRP A 60 -15.80 6.14 12.04
N ARG A 61 -15.30 6.40 13.25
CA ARG A 61 -14.06 7.18 13.45
C ARG A 61 -12.84 6.49 12.84
N ILE A 62 -12.71 5.17 12.96
CA ILE A 62 -11.66 4.41 12.27
C ILE A 62 -11.78 4.61 10.76
N GLY A 63 -12.94 4.36 10.18
CA GLY A 63 -13.15 4.52 8.74
C GLY A 63 -12.84 5.93 8.22
N GLN A 64 -13.17 6.98 9.00
CA GLN A 64 -12.81 8.36 8.64
C GLN A 64 -11.30 8.62 8.73
N ALA A 65 -10.63 8.06 9.74
CA ALA A 65 -9.18 8.20 9.89
C ALA A 65 -8.42 7.49 8.75
N ASP A 66 -8.84 6.28 8.37
CA ASP A 66 -8.26 5.56 7.23
C ASP A 66 -8.49 6.32 5.92
N PHE A 67 -9.69 6.88 5.73
CA PHE A 67 -10.00 7.73 4.58
C PHE A 67 -9.07 8.95 4.48
N GLU A 68 -8.85 9.66 5.60
CA GLU A 68 -7.96 10.82 5.64
C GLU A 68 -6.50 10.41 5.41
N ASP A 69 -6.04 9.30 5.99
CA ASP A 69 -4.69 8.80 5.78
C ASP A 69 -4.42 8.44 4.31
N VAL A 70 -5.36 7.80 3.61
CA VAL A 70 -5.26 7.56 2.15
C VAL A 70 -5.19 8.88 1.40
N ARG A 71 -5.98 9.87 1.80
CA ARG A 71 -6.03 11.19 1.15
C ARG A 71 -4.72 11.97 1.33
N GLU A 72 -4.10 11.87 2.47
CA GLU A 72 -2.92 12.69 2.83
C GLU A 72 -1.59 12.01 2.51
N ALA A 73 -1.50 10.69 2.53
CA ALA A 73 -0.27 9.98 2.17
C ALA A 73 0.23 10.34 0.75
N ASP A 74 1.53 10.32 0.54
CA ASP A 74 2.14 10.60 -0.78
C ASP A 74 1.85 9.50 -1.81
N ALA A 75 1.68 8.24 -1.35
CA ALA A 75 1.41 7.08 -2.20
C ALA A 75 0.64 5.99 -1.44
N ILE A 76 0.17 4.98 -2.16
CA ILE A 76 -0.41 3.76 -1.60
C ILE A 76 0.41 2.52 -1.99
N PHE A 77 0.61 1.61 -1.02
CA PHE A 77 1.08 0.25 -1.24
C PHE A 77 -0.04 -0.71 -0.84
N ALA A 78 -0.62 -1.42 -1.80
CA ALA A 78 -1.81 -2.24 -1.59
C ALA A 78 -1.50 -3.74 -1.71
N VAL A 79 -1.80 -4.49 -0.65
CA VAL A 79 -1.72 -5.96 -0.62
C VAL A 79 -3.00 -6.53 -1.21
N VAL A 80 -2.92 -7.00 -2.46
CA VAL A 80 -4.06 -7.52 -3.23
C VAL A 80 -4.08 -9.05 -3.30
N ASN A 81 -3.67 -9.70 -2.23
CA ASN A 81 -3.81 -11.15 -2.04
C ASN A 81 -5.29 -11.53 -1.87
N GLY A 82 -5.59 -12.77 -2.18
CA GLY A 82 -6.96 -13.30 -2.09
C GLY A 82 -7.67 -13.39 -3.44
N VAL A 83 -8.80 -14.08 -3.45
CA VAL A 83 -9.67 -14.26 -4.62
C VAL A 83 -11.12 -14.24 -4.13
N PRO A 84 -11.76 -13.04 -4.13
CA PRO A 84 -11.23 -11.72 -4.47
C PRO A 84 -10.25 -11.17 -3.42
N PRO A 85 -9.52 -10.08 -3.71
CA PRO A 85 -8.81 -9.29 -2.69
C PRO A 85 -9.76 -8.72 -1.64
N ASP A 86 -9.18 -8.28 -0.51
CA ASP A 86 -9.93 -7.65 0.57
C ASP A 86 -10.69 -6.41 0.08
N GLU A 87 -11.95 -6.28 0.52
CA GLU A 87 -12.84 -5.20 0.07
C GLU A 87 -12.40 -3.82 0.56
N GLY A 88 -11.88 -3.71 1.79
CA GLY A 88 -11.34 -2.46 2.34
C GLY A 88 -10.13 -2.00 1.54
N VAL A 89 -9.18 -2.90 1.31
CA VAL A 89 -8.00 -2.63 0.46
C VAL A 89 -8.40 -2.16 -0.94
N THR A 90 -9.43 -2.75 -1.54
CA THR A 90 -9.87 -2.35 -2.89
C THR A 90 -10.52 -0.97 -2.91
N VAL A 91 -11.25 -0.57 -1.86
CA VAL A 91 -11.80 0.78 -1.70
C VAL A 91 -10.68 1.81 -1.54
N GLU A 92 -9.72 1.56 -0.64
CA GLU A 92 -8.56 2.43 -0.41
C GLU A 92 -7.72 2.61 -1.68
N LEU A 93 -7.47 1.52 -2.40
CA LEU A 93 -6.79 1.54 -3.70
C LEU A 93 -7.55 2.39 -4.72
N GLY A 94 -8.86 2.21 -4.85
CA GLY A 94 -9.72 2.99 -5.75
C GLY A 94 -9.70 4.48 -5.42
N MET A 95 -9.68 4.83 -4.13
CA MET A 95 -9.53 6.22 -3.67
C MET A 95 -8.19 6.82 -4.09
N ALA A 96 -7.09 6.12 -3.84
CA ALA A 96 -5.75 6.57 -4.22
C ALA A 96 -5.62 6.79 -5.73
N VAL A 97 -6.18 5.88 -6.54
CA VAL A 97 -6.23 5.99 -8.01
C VAL A 97 -7.03 7.24 -8.42
N ALA A 98 -8.20 7.47 -7.84
CA ALA A 98 -9.03 8.63 -8.14
C ALA A 98 -8.36 9.95 -7.76
N LEU A 99 -7.50 9.96 -6.74
CA LEU A 99 -6.70 11.10 -6.29
C LEU A 99 -5.40 11.27 -7.10
N GLY A 100 -5.12 10.40 -8.07
CA GLY A 100 -3.91 10.46 -8.90
C GLY A 100 -2.61 10.13 -8.15
N LYS A 101 -2.71 9.40 -7.04
CA LYS A 101 -1.54 9.03 -6.24
C LYS A 101 -0.74 7.88 -6.88
N PRO A 102 0.61 7.87 -6.73
CA PRO A 102 1.40 6.68 -7.05
C PRO A 102 0.85 5.45 -6.32
N THR A 103 0.67 4.37 -7.09
CA THR A 103 0.00 3.16 -6.63
C THR A 103 0.90 1.95 -6.87
N PHE A 104 1.21 1.21 -5.81
CA PHE A 104 2.06 0.02 -5.85
C PHE A 104 1.24 -1.18 -5.39
N LEU A 105 1.25 -2.28 -6.17
CA LEU A 105 0.48 -3.49 -5.86
C LEU A 105 1.41 -4.62 -5.42
N PHE A 106 1.09 -5.25 -4.32
CA PHE A 106 1.78 -6.44 -3.83
C PHE A 106 0.86 -7.66 -3.87
N ARG A 107 1.34 -8.75 -4.47
CA ARG A 107 0.63 -10.02 -4.51
C ARG A 107 1.60 -11.19 -4.62
N ASP A 108 1.74 -11.96 -3.58
CA ASP A 108 2.46 -13.24 -3.56
C ASP A 108 1.53 -14.47 -3.65
N ASP A 109 0.22 -14.23 -3.85
CA ASP A 109 -0.79 -15.27 -4.10
C ASP A 109 -0.81 -15.65 -5.59
N PHE A 110 -0.39 -16.88 -5.92
CA PHE A 110 -0.29 -17.36 -7.30
C PHE A 110 -1.65 -17.58 -8.01
N ARG A 111 -2.75 -17.63 -7.27
CA ARG A 111 -4.09 -17.84 -7.84
C ARG A 111 -4.48 -16.65 -8.72
N ARG A 112 -5.19 -16.93 -9.81
CA ARG A 112 -5.69 -15.90 -10.72
C ARG A 112 -7.19 -15.76 -10.57
N ALA A 113 -7.68 -14.51 -10.61
CA ALA A 113 -9.10 -14.18 -10.69
C ALA A 113 -9.22 -12.93 -11.58
N THR A 114 -9.33 -13.15 -12.88
CA THR A 114 -9.21 -12.09 -13.88
C THR A 114 -10.33 -12.18 -14.91
N ASP A 115 -10.74 -11.02 -15.39
CA ASP A 115 -11.63 -10.78 -16.51
C ASP A 115 -10.86 -10.51 -17.82
N SER A 116 -9.53 -10.66 -17.80
CA SER A 116 -8.69 -10.53 -19.00
C SER A 116 -7.44 -11.41 -18.94
N GLU A 117 -6.86 -11.74 -20.10
CA GLU A 117 -5.58 -12.43 -20.20
C GLU A 117 -4.37 -11.55 -19.85
N HIS A 118 -4.54 -10.23 -19.76
CA HIS A 118 -3.44 -9.28 -19.58
C HIS A 118 -3.04 -9.08 -18.11
N TYR A 119 -3.98 -9.22 -17.18
CA TYR A 119 -3.79 -8.99 -15.76
C TYR A 119 -4.09 -10.24 -14.92
N PRO A 120 -3.43 -10.43 -13.78
CA PRO A 120 -3.69 -11.59 -12.90
C PRO A 120 -4.99 -11.46 -12.08
N LEU A 121 -5.55 -10.26 -11.96
CA LEU A 121 -6.75 -9.92 -11.22
C LEU A 121 -7.70 -9.08 -12.08
N ASN A 122 -8.82 -8.65 -11.50
CA ASN A 122 -9.74 -7.73 -12.13
C ASN A 122 -9.01 -6.48 -12.65
N LEU A 123 -9.28 -6.12 -13.89
CA LEU A 123 -8.60 -5.02 -14.60
C LEU A 123 -8.68 -3.67 -13.88
N MET A 124 -9.75 -3.42 -13.09
CA MET A 124 -9.92 -2.17 -12.36
C MET A 124 -8.84 -1.94 -11.30
N LEU A 125 -8.23 -2.99 -10.76
CA LEU A 125 -7.14 -2.87 -9.79
C LEU A 125 -5.84 -2.30 -10.40
N PHE A 126 -5.73 -2.32 -11.73
CA PHE A 126 -4.56 -1.86 -12.48
C PHE A 126 -4.72 -0.46 -13.10
N THR A 127 -5.87 0.18 -12.91
CA THR A 127 -6.16 1.49 -13.55
C THR A 127 -5.30 2.63 -13.06
N GLY A 128 -4.69 2.51 -11.87
CA GLY A 128 -3.70 3.47 -11.35
C GLY A 128 -2.29 3.24 -11.86
N LEU A 129 -2.04 2.15 -12.60
CA LEU A 129 -0.73 1.79 -13.11
C LEU A 129 -0.55 2.26 -14.57
N PRO A 130 0.69 2.50 -15.03
CA PRO A 130 0.91 2.85 -16.42
C PRO A 130 0.54 1.69 -17.35
N ARG A 131 0.00 2.01 -18.54
CA ARG A 131 -0.37 1.02 -19.55
C ARG A 131 0.80 0.12 -19.93
N GLU A 132 1.97 0.74 -20.14
CA GLU A 132 3.20 0.02 -20.46
C GLU A 132 4.09 -0.01 -19.22
N GLY A 133 4.70 -1.17 -18.95
CA GLY A 133 5.58 -1.32 -17.78
C GLY A 133 4.86 -1.42 -16.43
N TRP A 134 3.56 -1.71 -16.40
CA TRP A 134 2.81 -1.85 -15.14
C TRP A 134 3.43 -2.89 -14.19
N ARG A 135 4.18 -3.89 -14.72
CA ARG A 135 4.86 -4.91 -13.92
C ARG A 135 5.97 -4.34 -13.03
N ASP A 136 6.48 -3.16 -13.33
CA ASP A 136 7.43 -2.47 -12.45
C ASP A 136 6.76 -1.97 -11.17
N TRP A 137 5.44 -1.79 -11.19
CA TRP A 137 4.60 -1.32 -10.09
C TRP A 137 3.89 -2.46 -9.35
N TYR A 138 4.13 -3.70 -9.78
CA TYR A 138 3.53 -4.91 -9.25
C TYR A 138 4.61 -5.82 -8.67
N TYR A 139 4.44 -6.24 -7.42
CA TYR A 139 5.44 -6.94 -6.62
C TYR A 139 4.92 -8.32 -6.23
N GLU A 140 5.71 -9.35 -6.45
CA GLU A 140 5.37 -10.74 -6.15
C GLU A 140 6.16 -11.29 -4.96
N SER A 141 7.09 -10.50 -4.41
CA SER A 141 7.84 -10.83 -3.20
C SER A 141 8.31 -9.57 -2.47
N VAL A 142 8.58 -9.71 -1.16
CA VAL A 142 9.14 -8.62 -0.34
C VAL A 142 10.53 -8.19 -0.83
N GLN A 143 11.31 -9.13 -1.37
CA GLN A 143 12.65 -8.85 -1.90
C GLN A 143 12.64 -7.90 -3.09
N GLU A 144 11.57 -7.91 -3.89
CA GLU A 144 11.44 -6.99 -5.05
C GLU A 144 11.25 -5.52 -4.66
N LEU A 145 10.87 -5.23 -3.42
CA LEU A 145 10.64 -3.85 -2.96
C LEU A 145 11.89 -2.98 -3.08
N ALA A 146 13.06 -3.55 -2.82
CA ALA A 146 14.34 -2.88 -2.92
C ALA A 146 15.01 -2.97 -4.32
N ASP A 147 14.36 -3.59 -5.31
CA ASP A 147 14.91 -3.68 -6.66
C ASP A 147 14.92 -2.29 -7.31
N PRO A 148 16.10 -1.73 -7.66
CA PRO A 148 16.20 -0.40 -8.27
C PRO A 148 15.55 -0.30 -9.65
N LYS A 149 15.24 -1.43 -10.29
CA LYS A 149 14.50 -1.49 -11.56
C LYS A 149 13.00 -1.34 -11.38
N LYS A 150 12.49 -1.58 -10.18
CA LYS A 150 11.07 -1.44 -9.83
C LYS A 150 10.69 0.01 -9.51
N ALA A 151 9.43 0.32 -9.67
CA ALA A 151 8.91 1.68 -9.59
C ALA A 151 9.04 2.30 -8.20
N LEU A 152 8.85 1.52 -7.12
CA LEU A 152 8.90 2.02 -5.74
C LEU A 152 10.27 2.59 -5.39
N ALA A 153 11.34 1.84 -5.68
CA ALA A 153 12.70 2.27 -5.41
C ALA A 153 13.07 3.54 -6.22
N ARG A 154 12.65 3.60 -7.49
CA ARG A 154 12.81 4.80 -8.32
C ARG A 154 12.05 6.00 -7.75
N TRP A 155 10.77 5.79 -7.39
CA TRP A 155 9.93 6.85 -6.83
C TRP A 155 10.48 7.42 -5.51
N VAL A 156 11.05 6.58 -4.65
CA VAL A 156 11.73 7.04 -3.44
C VAL A 156 12.93 7.92 -3.78
N GLY A 157 13.75 7.52 -4.75
CA GLY A 157 14.98 8.24 -5.15
C GLY A 157 14.74 9.56 -5.89
N GLU A 158 13.55 9.82 -6.44
CA GLU A 158 13.26 11.03 -7.24
C GLU A 158 13.38 12.36 -6.47
N ARG A 159 13.31 12.36 -5.14
CA ARG A 159 13.47 13.57 -4.30
C ARG A 159 14.93 13.93 -3.99
N GLU A 160 15.84 12.98 -4.05
CA GLU A 160 17.26 13.26 -3.77
C GLU A 160 17.91 14.16 -4.84
N GLN A 161 17.33 14.20 -6.05
CA GLN A 161 17.88 14.95 -7.18
C GLN A 161 17.39 16.41 -7.29
N THR A 162 16.33 16.79 -6.58
CA THR A 162 15.76 18.16 -6.63
C THR A 162 16.28 19.08 -5.52
N SER A 163 17.15 18.60 -4.64
CA SER A 163 17.75 19.37 -3.53
C SER A 163 19.26 19.61 -3.73
N GLY A 164 19.77 19.48 -4.96
CA GLY A 164 21.17 19.73 -5.33
C GLY A 164 21.38 21.05 -6.06
#